data_c2ec3a25ec601446aa870cbf4b3ec217
#
_entry.id   c2ec3a25ec601446aa870cbf4b3ec217
#
_cell.length_a   1.000
_cell.length_b   1.000
_cell.length_c   1.000
_cell.angle_alpha   90.00
_cell.angle_beta   90.00
_cell.angle_gamma   90.00
#
_symmetry.space_group_name_H-M   'P 1'
#
loop_
_entity.id
_entity.type
_entity.pdbx_description
1 polymer ?
#
loop_
_entity_poly.entity_id
_entity_poly.type
_entity_poly.pdbx_seq_one_letter_code
_entity_poly.pdbx_strand_id
1 'polypeptide(L)'
;MTIFRCQDNCAERGYLYAGLEFGAECYCGHKIQATNVSEAECDMECKGERGSVCGGANRLSVFRLQLAQESARRYGSAVFRGCFRRPDNLSLALPVTAAMPNMSVDKCVDLCTEKEYPLAALAGTACHCGFPTTRFPLHEREDEQLCAQKCSAEEFESCGTPRYFIVYQTQVQDNRCMDRRFLPAKSKQLIALASFPGAGNTWARHLIELATGFYTGSYYFDGSLYNKGFKGERDHWRSGRTICIKTHESGQKEIEAFDAAILLIRNPYKALMAEFNRKYGGHIGFAAHAHWKGKEWPEFVRNYAPWWATHTLDWLKFGKKVLVVHFEDLKRDLFVQLGRMVSLLGVAVREDRLLCVESQKDGNFKRSGLRKLEYDPYTADMQKVISAYIKMVDAALKGRNLTGVPDDYYPR
;
A
#
# COMPACT_ATOMS: atom_id res chain seq x y z
N MET A 1 4.22 24.60 12.33
CA MET A 1 4.54 23.76 11.14
C MET A 1 6.04 23.46 11.16
N THR A 2 6.43 22.24 10.79
CA THR A 2 7.82 21.86 10.54
C THR A 2 7.95 21.39 9.09
N ILE A 3 9.16 21.39 8.55
CA ILE A 3 9.43 20.87 7.20
C ILE A 3 9.01 19.40 7.12
N PHE A 4 9.44 18.59 8.09
CA PHE A 4 9.09 17.17 8.17
C PHE A 4 7.57 16.94 8.12
N ARG A 5 6.81 17.68 8.91
CA ARG A 5 5.35 17.51 8.98
C ARG A 5 4.66 17.85 7.66
N CYS A 6 5.11 18.91 7.00
CA CYS A 6 4.58 19.28 5.68
C CYS A 6 4.92 18.22 4.62
N GLN A 7 6.18 17.80 4.55
CA GLN A 7 6.62 16.74 3.64
C GLN A 7 5.84 15.43 3.86
N ASP A 8 5.67 15.04 5.11
CA ASP A 8 4.98 13.81 5.47
C ASP A 8 3.49 13.86 5.11
N ASN A 9 2.82 14.97 5.40
CA ASN A 9 1.42 15.17 5.03
C ASN A 9 1.22 15.08 3.51
N CYS A 10 2.08 15.71 2.74
CA CYS A 10 1.98 15.71 1.29
C CYS A 10 2.29 14.33 0.69
N ALA A 11 3.33 13.66 1.20
CA ALA A 11 3.72 12.31 0.76
C ALA A 11 2.61 11.28 1.02
N GLU A 12 2.01 11.31 2.20
CA GLU A 12 0.93 10.39 2.57
C GLU A 12 -0.33 10.58 1.74
N ARG A 13 -0.55 11.79 1.23
CA ARG A 13 -1.66 12.09 0.32
C ARG A 13 -1.31 11.85 -1.15
N GLY A 14 -0.10 11.38 -1.44
CA GLY A 14 0.35 11.04 -2.77
C GLY A 14 0.79 12.23 -3.63
N TYR A 15 1.07 13.38 -3.03
CA TYR A 15 1.60 14.54 -3.75
C TYR A 15 3.11 14.43 -3.91
N LEU A 16 3.62 14.88 -5.04
CA LEU A 16 5.05 14.85 -5.34
C LEU A 16 5.81 16.03 -4.71
N TYR A 17 5.14 17.13 -4.43
CA TYR A 17 5.75 18.36 -3.91
C TYR A 17 5.08 18.82 -2.62
N ALA A 18 5.92 19.30 -1.70
CA ALA A 18 5.51 20.02 -0.49
C ALA A 18 6.07 21.42 -0.53
N GLY A 19 5.24 22.42 -0.26
CA GLY A 19 5.63 23.83 -0.21
C GLY A 19 5.31 24.43 1.15
N LEU A 20 6.27 25.15 1.73
CA LEU A 20 6.09 25.87 2.99
C LEU A 20 6.13 27.37 2.73
N GLU A 21 5.18 28.09 3.31
CA GLU A 21 5.05 29.54 3.15
C GLU A 21 4.77 30.19 4.50
N PHE A 22 5.27 31.41 4.66
CA PHE A 22 5.00 32.27 5.80
C PHE A 22 5.29 31.64 7.18
N GLY A 23 6.23 30.71 7.26
CA GLY A 23 6.68 30.06 8.48
C GLY A 23 5.75 28.98 9.04
N ALA A 24 4.48 28.92 8.63
CA ALA A 24 3.49 28.04 9.23
C ALA A 24 2.54 27.36 8.24
N GLU A 25 2.52 27.77 6.98
CA GLU A 25 1.58 27.26 5.97
C GLU A 25 2.21 26.11 5.20
N CYS A 26 1.44 25.03 4.99
CA CYS A 26 1.86 23.86 4.21
C CYS A 26 0.94 23.67 3.02
N TYR A 27 1.53 23.56 1.85
CA TYR A 27 0.85 23.34 0.58
C TYR A 27 1.37 22.07 -0.07
N CYS A 28 0.47 21.30 -0.68
CA CYS A 28 0.81 20.11 -1.43
C CYS A 28 0.44 20.31 -2.90
N GLY A 29 1.25 19.78 -3.80
CA GLY A 29 0.99 19.90 -5.23
C GLY A 29 1.53 18.73 -6.02
N HIS A 30 0.89 18.46 -7.17
CA HIS A 30 1.35 17.44 -8.12
C HIS A 30 2.35 18.01 -9.11
N LYS A 31 2.33 19.32 -9.32
CA LYS A 31 3.23 20.03 -10.22
C LYS A 31 3.58 21.41 -9.69
N ILE A 32 4.68 21.97 -10.18
CA ILE A 32 5.10 23.35 -9.84
C ILE A 32 4.56 24.30 -10.90
N GLN A 33 3.73 25.25 -10.47
CA GLN A 33 3.16 26.31 -11.33
C GLN A 33 3.66 27.69 -10.92
N ALA A 34 4.95 27.80 -10.65
CA ALA A 34 5.56 29.00 -10.11
C ALA A 34 6.92 29.26 -10.74
N THR A 35 7.39 30.49 -10.64
CA THR A 35 8.72 30.88 -11.10
C THR A 35 9.75 30.63 -10.02
N ASN A 36 10.88 30.05 -10.38
CA ASN A 36 12.01 29.85 -9.47
C ASN A 36 12.67 31.21 -9.17
N VAL A 37 12.84 31.52 -7.88
CA VAL A 37 13.48 32.73 -7.39
C VAL A 37 14.64 32.40 -6.46
N SER A 38 15.41 33.40 -6.05
CA SER A 38 16.53 33.24 -5.14
C SER A 38 16.09 32.65 -3.79
N GLU A 39 16.84 31.69 -3.25
CA GLU A 39 16.61 31.13 -1.92
C GLU A 39 16.62 32.18 -0.81
N ALA A 40 17.34 33.29 -1.00
CA ALA A 40 17.38 34.38 -0.03
C ALA A 40 16.01 35.03 0.19
N GLU A 41 15.06 34.88 -0.74
CA GLU A 41 13.69 35.41 -0.60
C GLU A 41 12.83 34.53 0.30
N CYS A 42 13.28 33.29 0.64
CA CYS A 42 12.67 32.43 1.66
C CYS A 42 13.42 32.66 2.97
N ASP A 43 12.96 33.58 3.78
CA ASP A 43 13.66 34.14 4.94
C ASP A 43 12.92 33.96 6.27
N MET A 44 11.79 33.24 6.28
CA MET A 44 10.98 33.06 7.49
C MET A 44 11.25 31.73 8.16
N GLU A 45 11.59 31.79 9.44
CA GLU A 45 11.83 30.61 10.26
C GLU A 45 10.53 29.80 10.46
N CYS A 46 10.67 28.48 10.47
CA CYS A 46 9.53 27.59 10.77
C CYS A 46 9.04 27.82 12.19
N LYS A 47 7.74 28.02 12.37
CA LYS A 47 7.15 28.24 13.71
C LYS A 47 7.26 26.99 14.62
N GLY A 48 7.38 25.84 14.03
CA GLY A 48 7.52 24.56 14.78
C GLY A 48 8.95 24.07 14.95
N GLU A 49 9.93 24.72 14.35
CA GLU A 49 11.31 24.26 14.36
C GLU A 49 12.29 25.43 14.19
N ARG A 50 13.11 25.67 15.19
CA ARG A 50 14.14 26.71 15.12
C ARG A 50 15.28 26.27 14.17
N GLY A 51 15.81 27.26 13.43
CA GLY A 51 16.95 27.04 12.53
C GLY A 51 16.57 26.53 11.16
N SER A 52 15.30 26.20 10.91
CA SER A 52 14.80 25.79 9.61
C SER A 52 14.00 26.90 8.95
N VAL A 53 14.07 27.00 7.61
CA VAL A 53 13.35 28.00 6.82
C VAL A 53 12.08 27.40 6.24
N CYS A 54 10.94 28.06 6.45
CA CYS A 54 9.63 27.69 5.95
C CYS A 54 9.04 28.78 5.04
N GLY A 55 9.70 29.03 3.94
CA GLY A 55 9.27 30.03 2.96
C GLY A 55 9.50 31.47 3.42
N GLY A 56 8.73 32.38 2.84
CA GLY A 56 8.71 33.81 3.17
C GLY A 56 7.35 34.40 2.82
N ALA A 57 7.22 35.74 2.86
CA ALA A 57 6.02 36.39 2.42
C ALA A 57 5.82 36.21 0.91
N ASN A 58 4.76 35.49 0.51
CA ASN A 58 4.47 35.14 -0.89
C ASN A 58 5.62 34.37 -1.57
N ARG A 59 6.36 33.58 -0.78
CA ARG A 59 7.46 32.74 -1.25
C ARG A 59 7.34 31.35 -0.63
N LEU A 60 7.45 30.31 -1.47
CA LEU A 60 7.38 28.91 -1.07
C LEU A 60 8.78 28.30 -1.04
N SER A 61 9.13 27.65 0.05
CA SER A 61 10.22 26.65 0.08
C SER A 61 9.65 25.33 -0.41
N VAL A 62 10.06 24.90 -1.61
CA VAL A 62 9.47 23.72 -2.26
C VAL A 62 10.43 22.53 -2.18
N PHE A 63 9.88 21.38 -1.80
CA PHE A 63 10.61 20.11 -1.69
C PHE A 63 9.97 19.08 -2.61
N ARG A 64 10.80 18.38 -3.40
CA ARG A 64 10.37 17.20 -4.12
C ARG A 64 10.42 16.00 -3.17
N LEU A 65 9.33 15.24 -3.10
CA LEU A 65 9.19 14.14 -2.14
C LEU A 65 9.60 12.81 -2.77
N GLN A 66 10.24 11.97 -1.96
CA GLN A 66 10.45 10.57 -2.28
C GLN A 66 9.29 9.78 -1.68
N LEU A 67 8.45 9.20 -2.54
CA LEU A 67 7.31 8.42 -2.10
C LEU A 67 7.78 6.98 -1.91
N ALA A 68 7.52 6.41 -0.72
CA ALA A 68 7.94 5.05 -0.37
C ALA A 68 7.31 3.98 -1.27
N GLN A 69 6.17 4.32 -1.89
CA GLN A 69 5.48 3.47 -2.86
C GLN A 69 5.08 4.32 -4.05
N GLU A 70 5.49 3.92 -5.23
CA GLU A 70 5.08 4.59 -6.46
C GLU A 70 3.55 4.60 -6.63
N SER A 71 2.88 3.54 -6.20
CA SER A 71 1.41 3.44 -6.23
C SER A 71 0.69 4.45 -5.34
N ALA A 72 1.37 5.08 -4.40
CA ALA A 72 0.80 6.16 -3.59
C ALA A 72 0.91 7.53 -4.26
N ARG A 73 1.72 7.65 -5.32
CA ARG A 73 1.95 8.91 -6.02
C ARG A 73 0.75 9.25 -6.89
N ARG A 74 0.15 10.41 -6.64
CA ARG A 74 -1.03 10.87 -7.35
C ARG A 74 -0.74 12.08 -8.21
N TYR A 75 -1.54 12.23 -9.25
CA TYR A 75 -1.60 13.43 -10.08
C TYR A 75 -3.08 13.80 -10.25
N GLY A 76 -3.55 14.79 -9.49
CA GLY A 76 -4.98 15.05 -9.38
C GLY A 76 -5.74 13.83 -8.88
N SER A 77 -6.68 13.35 -9.68
CA SER A 77 -7.44 12.13 -9.43
C SER A 77 -6.76 10.86 -9.92
N ALA A 78 -5.71 10.99 -10.72
CA ALA A 78 -4.97 9.87 -11.28
C ALA A 78 -3.91 9.34 -10.30
N VAL A 79 -3.56 8.06 -10.43
CA VAL A 79 -2.54 7.41 -9.62
C VAL A 79 -1.38 7.01 -10.53
N PHE A 80 -0.15 7.40 -10.17
CA PHE A 80 1.06 7.00 -10.88
C PHE A 80 1.29 5.50 -10.75
N ARG A 81 1.55 4.83 -11.88
CA ARG A 81 1.80 3.39 -11.91
C ARG A 81 3.24 3.02 -12.26
N GLY A 82 3.99 3.91 -12.84
CA GLY A 82 5.40 3.70 -13.12
C GLY A 82 5.79 3.87 -14.59
N CYS A 83 7.00 3.41 -14.89
CA CYS A 83 7.57 3.37 -16.23
C CYS A 83 7.50 1.96 -16.77
N PHE A 84 7.04 1.82 -18.03
CA PHE A 84 6.83 0.52 -18.66
C PHE A 84 7.39 0.55 -20.09
N ARG A 85 7.93 -0.61 -20.50
CA ARG A 85 8.39 -0.77 -21.86
C ARG A 85 7.20 -0.74 -22.83
N ARG A 86 7.38 -0.15 -24.01
CA ARG A 86 6.41 -0.21 -25.11
C ARG A 86 6.02 -1.67 -25.37
N PRO A 87 4.71 -2.01 -25.40
CA PRO A 87 4.27 -3.36 -25.70
C PRO A 87 4.57 -3.73 -27.16
N ASP A 88 4.82 -5.02 -27.41
CA ASP A 88 5.15 -5.52 -28.76
C ASP A 88 4.05 -5.24 -29.78
N ASN A 89 2.79 -5.43 -29.40
CA ASN A 89 1.64 -5.10 -30.22
C ASN A 89 0.84 -3.99 -29.57
N LEU A 90 1.24 -2.75 -29.84
CA LEU A 90 0.68 -1.56 -29.20
C LEU A 90 -0.83 -1.41 -29.39
N SER A 91 -1.31 -1.63 -30.60
CA SER A 91 -2.74 -1.44 -30.91
C SER A 91 -3.66 -2.44 -30.21
N LEU A 92 -3.18 -3.64 -29.91
CA LEU A 92 -3.92 -4.64 -29.14
C LEU A 92 -3.79 -4.40 -27.63
N ALA A 93 -2.62 -3.95 -27.19
CA ALA A 93 -2.37 -3.70 -25.76
C ALA A 93 -3.05 -2.41 -25.29
N LEU A 94 -2.93 -1.34 -26.05
CA LEU A 94 -3.48 -0.02 -25.76
C LEU A 94 -4.25 0.49 -26.99
N PRO A 95 -5.55 0.19 -27.09
CA PRO A 95 -6.31 0.36 -28.33
C PRO A 95 -6.57 1.80 -28.76
N VAL A 96 -6.48 2.75 -27.84
CA VAL A 96 -6.67 4.18 -28.17
C VAL A 96 -5.33 4.87 -28.22
N THR A 97 -5.09 5.60 -29.31
CA THR A 97 -3.88 6.41 -29.52
C THR A 97 -4.27 7.81 -30.01
N ALA A 98 -3.68 8.84 -29.41
CA ALA A 98 -3.84 10.21 -29.85
C ALA A 98 -2.49 10.93 -29.87
N ALA A 99 -2.23 11.69 -30.94
CA ALA A 99 -1.08 12.56 -31.00
C ALA A 99 -1.37 13.84 -30.21
N MET A 100 -0.47 14.23 -29.32
CA MET A 100 -0.58 15.43 -28.48
C MET A 100 0.72 16.21 -28.52
N PRO A 101 0.91 17.10 -29.50
CA PRO A 101 2.17 17.86 -29.63
C PRO A 101 2.46 18.73 -28.40
N ASN A 102 1.43 19.23 -27.70
CA ASN A 102 1.57 19.93 -26.41
C ASN A 102 1.20 19.01 -25.25
N MET A 103 1.91 17.89 -25.14
CA MET A 103 1.63 16.87 -24.14
C MET A 103 1.82 17.37 -22.72
N SER A 104 0.87 17.01 -21.87
CA SER A 104 0.97 17.07 -20.40
C SER A 104 0.29 15.84 -19.81
N VAL A 105 0.59 15.55 -18.55
CA VAL A 105 -0.06 14.42 -17.86
C VAL A 105 -1.57 14.62 -17.80
N ASP A 106 -2.02 15.84 -17.46
CA ASP A 106 -3.46 16.19 -17.42
C ASP A 106 -4.18 15.82 -18.71
N LYS A 107 -3.61 16.22 -19.85
CA LYS A 107 -4.25 16.02 -21.16
C LYS A 107 -4.44 14.55 -21.51
N CYS A 108 -3.42 13.73 -21.23
CA CYS A 108 -3.51 12.29 -21.51
C CYS A 108 -4.48 11.61 -20.54
N VAL A 109 -4.42 11.94 -19.26
CA VAL A 109 -5.36 11.41 -18.25
C VAL A 109 -6.80 11.79 -18.59
N ASP A 110 -7.05 13.02 -18.97
CA ASP A 110 -8.38 13.52 -19.33
C ASP A 110 -8.91 12.81 -20.57
N LEU A 111 -8.08 12.62 -21.60
CA LEU A 111 -8.47 11.90 -22.80
C LEU A 111 -8.89 10.46 -22.47
N CYS A 112 -8.08 9.74 -21.70
CA CYS A 112 -8.36 8.34 -21.37
C CYS A 112 -9.58 8.22 -20.43
N THR A 113 -9.78 9.17 -19.54
CA THR A 113 -10.98 9.24 -18.69
C THR A 113 -12.24 9.45 -19.57
N GLU A 114 -12.17 10.38 -20.51
CA GLU A 114 -13.26 10.65 -21.45
C GLU A 114 -13.58 9.42 -22.31
N LYS A 115 -12.57 8.67 -22.73
CA LYS A 115 -12.72 7.45 -23.51
C LYS A 115 -13.09 6.22 -22.67
N GLU A 116 -13.25 6.40 -21.35
CA GLU A 116 -13.63 5.35 -20.39
C GLU A 116 -12.59 4.24 -20.26
N TYR A 117 -11.31 4.60 -20.24
CA TYR A 117 -10.20 3.66 -20.00
C TYR A 117 -9.51 3.92 -18.67
N PRO A 118 -9.18 2.87 -17.89
CA PRO A 118 -8.50 3.01 -16.60
C PRO A 118 -7.01 3.35 -16.71
N LEU A 119 -6.36 3.12 -17.85
CA LEU A 119 -4.95 3.43 -18.04
C LEU A 119 -4.74 4.55 -19.05
N ALA A 120 -3.87 5.50 -18.67
CA ALA A 120 -3.31 6.54 -19.52
C ALA A 120 -1.80 6.34 -19.61
N ALA A 121 -1.30 6.05 -20.80
CA ALA A 121 0.13 5.81 -21.05
C ALA A 121 0.69 6.93 -21.93
N LEU A 122 1.67 7.66 -21.40
CA LEU A 122 2.33 8.77 -22.06
C LEU A 122 3.60 8.30 -22.74
N ALA A 123 3.68 8.53 -24.06
CA ALA A 123 4.77 8.09 -24.91
C ALA A 123 5.40 9.28 -25.65
N GLY A 124 5.93 10.25 -24.91
CA GLY A 124 6.47 11.49 -25.47
C GLY A 124 5.37 12.43 -25.91
N THR A 125 5.05 12.45 -27.19
CA THR A 125 3.96 13.27 -27.77
C THR A 125 2.73 12.46 -28.14
N ALA A 126 2.69 11.18 -27.79
CA ALA A 126 1.54 10.32 -28.01
C ALA A 126 0.92 9.88 -26.69
N CYS A 127 -0.41 9.87 -26.64
CA CYS A 127 -1.18 9.37 -25.50
C CYS A 127 -1.89 8.07 -25.91
N HIS A 128 -1.74 7.05 -25.08
CA HIS A 128 -2.39 5.76 -25.30
C HIS A 128 -3.31 5.44 -24.13
N CYS A 129 -4.46 4.81 -24.41
CA CYS A 129 -5.42 4.40 -23.41
C CYS A 129 -5.71 2.90 -23.54
N GLY A 130 -5.94 2.24 -22.40
CA GLY A 130 -6.28 0.82 -22.40
C GLY A 130 -6.57 0.28 -21.00
N PHE A 131 -6.58 -1.06 -20.92
CA PHE A 131 -6.70 -1.81 -19.66
C PHE A 131 -5.39 -2.55 -19.37
N PRO A 132 -5.08 -2.83 -18.10
CA PRO A 132 -4.00 -3.77 -17.79
C PRO A 132 -4.38 -5.17 -18.29
N THR A 133 -3.53 -5.74 -19.14
CA THR A 133 -3.73 -7.06 -19.76
C THR A 133 -2.42 -7.84 -19.76
N THR A 134 -2.44 -9.08 -20.23
CA THR A 134 -1.23 -9.88 -20.42
C THR A 134 -0.23 -9.23 -21.37
N ARG A 135 -0.71 -8.38 -22.27
CA ARG A 135 0.13 -7.63 -23.22
C ARG A 135 0.71 -6.35 -22.65
N PHE A 136 0.13 -5.86 -21.56
CA PHE A 136 0.59 -4.66 -20.85
C PHE A 136 0.32 -4.81 -19.35
N PRO A 137 1.06 -5.72 -18.68
CA PRO A 137 0.85 -5.97 -17.26
C PRO A 137 1.54 -4.90 -16.39
N LEU A 138 0.87 -4.44 -15.34
CA LEU A 138 1.36 -3.38 -14.46
C LEU A 138 2.42 -3.84 -13.44
N HIS A 139 2.77 -5.11 -13.42
CA HIS A 139 3.82 -5.64 -12.54
C HIS A 139 5.21 -5.68 -13.20
N GLU A 140 5.31 -5.50 -14.51
CA GLU A 140 6.57 -5.50 -15.26
C GLU A 140 7.10 -4.08 -15.43
N ARG A 141 7.51 -3.45 -14.33
CA ARG A 141 8.00 -2.08 -14.34
C ARG A 141 9.45 -1.99 -14.76
N GLU A 142 9.78 -0.86 -15.39
CA GLU A 142 11.14 -0.46 -15.71
C GLU A 142 11.60 0.65 -14.78
N ASP A 143 12.91 0.97 -14.82
CA ASP A 143 13.45 2.11 -14.07
C ASP A 143 12.81 3.42 -14.57
N GLU A 144 12.32 4.24 -13.64
CA GLU A 144 11.66 5.51 -13.95
C GLU A 144 12.58 6.46 -14.76
N GLN A 145 13.89 6.36 -14.62
CA GLN A 145 14.84 7.16 -15.37
C GLN A 145 14.75 6.95 -16.90
N LEU A 146 14.30 5.78 -17.33
CA LEU A 146 14.07 5.51 -18.75
C LEU A 146 12.90 6.29 -19.34
N CYS A 147 12.01 6.78 -18.49
CA CYS A 147 10.84 7.59 -18.83
C CYS A 147 11.01 9.08 -18.55
N ALA A 148 12.22 9.55 -18.26
CA ALA A 148 12.46 10.89 -17.72
C ALA A 148 12.37 12.04 -18.75
N GLN A 149 11.95 11.79 -19.97
CA GLN A 149 11.77 12.82 -20.99
C GLN A 149 10.67 13.81 -20.55
N LYS A 150 11.01 15.11 -20.54
CA LYS A 150 10.07 16.16 -20.13
C LYS A 150 8.88 16.27 -21.07
N CYS A 151 7.72 16.65 -20.52
CA CYS A 151 6.53 16.98 -21.27
C CYS A 151 6.77 18.25 -22.09
N SER A 152 6.21 18.31 -23.31
CA SER A 152 6.34 19.49 -24.18
C SER A 152 5.60 20.72 -23.63
N ALA A 153 4.51 20.51 -22.90
CA ALA A 153 3.71 21.60 -22.32
C ALA A 153 4.08 21.96 -20.88
N GLU A 154 4.83 21.09 -20.16
CA GLU A 154 5.10 21.27 -18.74
C GLU A 154 6.55 20.89 -18.40
N GLU A 155 7.33 21.85 -17.93
CA GLU A 155 8.76 21.67 -17.66
C GLU A 155 9.06 20.66 -16.56
N PHE A 156 8.20 20.58 -15.55
CA PHE A 156 8.42 19.76 -14.36
C PHE A 156 7.73 18.39 -14.41
N GLU A 157 7.16 18.02 -15.54
CA GLU A 157 6.50 16.73 -15.73
C GLU A 157 7.27 15.83 -16.69
N SER A 158 7.28 14.53 -16.42
CA SER A 158 7.82 13.51 -17.32
C SER A 158 6.69 12.91 -18.13
N CYS A 159 6.88 12.81 -19.44
CA CYS A 159 5.90 12.29 -20.40
C CYS A 159 6.38 11.01 -21.11
N GLY A 160 7.43 10.38 -20.62
CA GLY A 160 7.97 9.18 -21.24
C GLY A 160 8.58 9.41 -22.62
N THR A 161 8.84 8.32 -23.30
CA THR A 161 9.44 8.27 -24.64
C THR A 161 8.63 7.32 -25.54
N PRO A 162 8.87 7.28 -26.86
CA PRO A 162 8.23 6.29 -27.71
C PRO A 162 8.53 4.83 -27.36
N ARG A 163 9.58 4.57 -26.57
CA ARG A 163 9.98 3.23 -26.14
C ARG A 163 9.62 2.90 -24.70
N TYR A 164 9.47 3.90 -23.85
CA TYR A 164 9.21 3.75 -22.40
C TYR A 164 8.09 4.69 -21.99
N PHE A 165 6.98 4.12 -21.59
CA PHE A 165 5.75 4.85 -21.29
C PHE A 165 5.64 5.15 -19.80
N ILE A 166 5.28 6.39 -19.49
CA ILE A 166 4.81 6.77 -18.14
C ILE A 166 3.32 6.43 -18.07
N VAL A 167 2.92 5.66 -17.07
CA VAL A 167 1.54 5.19 -16.94
C VAL A 167 0.88 5.72 -15.68
N TYR A 168 -0.31 6.27 -15.86
CA TYR A 168 -1.21 6.69 -14.79
C TYR A 168 -2.51 5.89 -14.85
N GLN A 169 -3.05 5.59 -13.68
CA GLN A 169 -4.41 5.06 -13.56
C GLN A 169 -5.38 6.20 -13.42
N THR A 170 -6.41 6.23 -14.26
CA THR A 170 -7.47 7.23 -14.25
C THR A 170 -8.52 6.91 -13.19
N GLN A 171 -9.54 7.77 -13.03
CA GLN A 171 -10.69 7.49 -12.16
C GLN A 171 -11.64 6.42 -12.70
N VAL A 172 -11.49 6.02 -13.95
CA VAL A 172 -12.34 4.99 -14.55
C VAL A 172 -12.12 3.66 -13.84
N GLN A 173 -13.20 3.10 -13.28
CA GLN A 173 -13.14 1.87 -12.55
C GLN A 173 -13.00 0.67 -13.49
N ASP A 174 -12.02 -0.19 -13.20
CA ASP A 174 -11.89 -1.49 -13.84
C ASP A 174 -12.77 -2.49 -13.09
N ASN A 175 -13.89 -2.89 -13.69
CA ASN A 175 -14.88 -3.75 -13.06
C ASN A 175 -14.60 -5.25 -13.23
N ARG A 176 -13.51 -5.64 -13.88
CA ARG A 176 -13.22 -7.05 -14.18
C ARG A 176 -12.99 -7.93 -12.97
N CYS A 177 -12.68 -7.35 -11.79
CA CYS A 177 -12.42 -8.07 -10.55
C CYS A 177 -13.28 -7.61 -9.37
N MET A 178 -14.43 -6.99 -9.65
CA MET A 178 -15.25 -6.39 -8.58
C MET A 178 -16.36 -7.31 -8.08
N ASP A 179 -16.76 -8.33 -8.83
CA ASP A 179 -17.80 -9.27 -8.42
C ASP A 179 -17.29 -10.18 -7.30
N ARG A 180 -18.16 -10.47 -6.35
CA ARG A 180 -17.88 -11.34 -5.21
C ARG A 180 -19.07 -12.22 -4.89
N ARG A 181 -18.79 -13.45 -4.46
CA ARG A 181 -19.82 -14.42 -4.05
C ARG A 181 -19.28 -15.33 -2.96
N PHE A 182 -20.20 -16.01 -2.31
CA PHE A 182 -19.81 -17.12 -1.44
C PHE A 182 -19.45 -18.35 -2.28
N LEU A 183 -18.73 -19.30 -1.67
CA LEU A 183 -18.37 -20.54 -2.35
C LEU A 183 -19.66 -21.28 -2.78
N PRO A 184 -19.72 -21.80 -4.02
CA PRO A 184 -20.91 -22.49 -4.52
C PRO A 184 -21.19 -23.81 -3.79
N ALA A 185 -20.16 -24.43 -3.21
CA ALA A 185 -20.26 -25.62 -2.37
C ALA A 185 -19.43 -25.39 -1.11
N LYS A 186 -19.86 -25.96 0.01
CA LYS A 186 -19.13 -25.87 1.28
C LYS A 186 -17.71 -26.41 1.12
N SER A 187 -16.72 -25.62 1.49
CA SER A 187 -15.34 -26.07 1.52
C SER A 187 -15.15 -27.16 2.57
N LYS A 188 -14.43 -28.21 2.20
CA LYS A 188 -14.03 -29.29 3.13
C LYS A 188 -12.78 -28.91 3.92
N GLN A 189 -12.04 -27.89 3.48
CA GLN A 189 -10.84 -27.41 4.14
C GLN A 189 -11.09 -26.05 4.79
N LEU A 190 -10.57 -25.90 6.00
CA LEU A 190 -10.51 -24.60 6.68
C LEU A 190 -9.10 -24.05 6.50
N ILE A 191 -9.00 -22.93 5.82
CA ILE A 191 -7.73 -22.24 5.56
C ILE A 191 -7.71 -20.93 6.33
N ALA A 192 -6.73 -20.76 7.21
CA ALA A 192 -6.58 -19.52 7.97
C ALA A 192 -5.83 -18.46 7.14
N LEU A 193 -6.27 -17.22 7.26
CA LEU A 193 -5.46 -16.06 6.96
C LEU A 193 -5.02 -15.49 8.32
N ALA A 194 -3.87 -15.96 8.77
CA ALA A 194 -3.39 -15.69 10.12
C ALA A 194 -2.39 -14.56 10.14
N SER A 195 -2.52 -13.67 11.09
CA SER A 195 -1.55 -12.60 11.31
C SER A 195 -1.64 -12.07 12.74
N PHE A 196 -0.53 -11.47 13.17
CA PHE A 196 -0.56 -10.54 14.30
C PHE A 196 -1.45 -9.34 13.92
N PRO A 197 -2.22 -8.76 14.87
CA PRO A 197 -3.02 -7.58 14.58
C PRO A 197 -2.14 -6.42 14.02
N GLY A 198 -2.66 -5.70 13.05
CA GLY A 198 -1.91 -4.61 12.42
C GLY A 198 -0.93 -5.04 11.34
N ALA A 199 -0.92 -6.31 10.97
CA ALA A 199 -0.02 -6.84 9.94
C ALA A 199 -0.60 -6.77 8.51
N GLY A 200 -1.75 -6.12 8.31
CA GLY A 200 -2.36 -5.95 6.99
C GLY A 200 -3.37 -7.03 6.62
N ASN A 201 -3.95 -7.72 7.59
CA ASN A 201 -4.93 -8.79 7.35
C ASN A 201 -6.14 -8.33 6.54
N THR A 202 -6.71 -7.17 6.86
CA THR A 202 -7.85 -6.61 6.13
C THR A 202 -7.49 -6.31 4.68
N TRP A 203 -6.32 -5.75 4.43
CA TRP A 203 -5.84 -5.52 3.08
C TRP A 203 -5.62 -6.83 2.31
N ALA A 204 -5.03 -7.82 2.94
CA ALA A 204 -4.84 -9.14 2.34
C ALA A 204 -6.19 -9.78 1.97
N ARG A 205 -7.21 -9.65 2.83
CA ARG A 205 -8.58 -10.10 2.51
C ARG A 205 -9.13 -9.40 1.28
N HIS A 206 -8.95 -8.09 1.20
CA HIS A 206 -9.37 -7.31 0.03
C HIS A 206 -8.72 -7.83 -1.26
N LEU A 207 -7.41 -8.06 -1.24
CA LEU A 207 -6.69 -8.60 -2.40
C LEU A 207 -7.16 -10.01 -2.78
N ILE A 208 -7.39 -10.87 -1.81
CA ILE A 208 -7.89 -12.23 -2.04
C ILE A 208 -9.29 -12.19 -2.65
N GLU A 209 -10.18 -11.35 -2.13
CA GLU A 209 -11.55 -11.21 -2.67
C GLU A 209 -11.54 -10.67 -4.09
N LEU A 210 -10.68 -9.69 -4.38
CA LEU A 210 -10.50 -9.21 -5.75
C LEU A 210 -10.00 -10.30 -6.69
N ALA A 211 -8.96 -11.03 -6.28
CA ALA A 211 -8.32 -12.04 -7.11
C ALA A 211 -9.19 -13.27 -7.35
N THR A 212 -9.91 -13.73 -6.35
CA THR A 212 -10.68 -14.98 -6.41
C THR A 212 -12.14 -14.79 -6.77
N GLY A 213 -12.73 -13.63 -6.45
CA GLY A 213 -14.17 -13.39 -6.56
C GLY A 213 -14.97 -14.05 -5.43
N PHE A 214 -14.30 -14.59 -4.42
CA PHE A 214 -14.96 -15.22 -3.29
C PHE A 214 -14.76 -14.39 -2.01
N TYR A 215 -15.82 -14.35 -1.18
CA TYR A 215 -15.72 -13.71 0.13
C TYR A 215 -14.78 -14.44 1.06
N THR A 216 -14.04 -13.67 1.84
CA THR A 216 -13.25 -14.15 2.98
C THR A 216 -14.13 -14.11 4.23
N GLY A 217 -13.89 -15.06 5.14
CA GLY A 217 -14.54 -15.11 6.44
C GLY A 217 -13.66 -14.55 7.56
N SER A 218 -14.18 -14.63 8.78
CA SER A 218 -13.48 -14.18 9.97
C SER A 218 -13.78 -15.09 11.14
N TYR A 219 -12.78 -15.33 11.98
CA TYR A 219 -12.96 -15.98 13.28
C TYR A 219 -13.81 -15.12 14.22
N TYR A 220 -13.88 -13.82 13.93
CA TYR A 220 -14.61 -12.81 14.70
C TYR A 220 -15.82 -12.33 13.91
N PHE A 221 -16.61 -11.44 14.51
CA PHE A 221 -17.61 -10.64 13.81
C PHE A 221 -17.27 -9.15 14.00
N ASP A 222 -17.08 -8.44 12.88
CA ASP A 222 -16.83 -7.00 12.89
C ASP A 222 -17.83 -6.30 11.99
N GLY A 223 -18.81 -5.61 12.62
CA GLY A 223 -19.86 -4.90 11.89
C GLY A 223 -19.35 -3.77 11.01
N SER A 224 -18.25 -3.12 11.40
CA SER A 224 -17.62 -2.08 10.59
C SER A 224 -17.06 -2.65 9.30
N LEU A 225 -16.38 -3.79 9.35
CA LEU A 225 -15.83 -4.47 8.16
C LEU A 225 -16.98 -5.02 7.29
N TYR A 226 -18.03 -5.56 7.91
CA TYR A 226 -19.22 -5.99 7.17
C TYR A 226 -19.80 -4.85 6.34
N ASN A 227 -19.96 -3.67 6.94
CA ASN A 227 -20.50 -2.49 6.26
C ASN A 227 -19.56 -1.98 5.15
N LYS A 228 -18.27 -2.27 5.20
CA LYS A 228 -17.29 -1.95 4.16
C LYS A 228 -17.23 -2.98 3.02
N GLY A 229 -18.08 -3.99 3.05
CA GLY A 229 -18.20 -4.96 1.99
C GLY A 229 -17.65 -6.36 2.29
N PHE A 230 -17.08 -6.59 3.46
CA PHE A 230 -16.60 -7.92 3.86
C PHE A 230 -17.79 -8.75 4.36
N LYS A 231 -18.59 -9.26 3.42
CA LYS A 231 -19.87 -9.91 3.71
C LYS A 231 -19.74 -11.24 4.43
N GLY A 232 -18.58 -11.89 4.34
CA GLY A 232 -18.27 -13.11 5.08
C GLY A 232 -18.13 -12.94 6.59
N GLU A 233 -18.10 -11.68 7.10
CA GLU A 233 -18.07 -11.41 8.55
C GLU A 233 -19.26 -12.02 9.29
N ARG A 234 -20.41 -12.14 8.65
CA ARG A 234 -21.62 -12.72 9.27
C ARG A 234 -21.61 -14.23 9.34
N ASP A 235 -20.81 -14.89 8.54
CA ASP A 235 -20.74 -16.35 8.53
C ASP A 235 -19.91 -16.85 9.69
N HIS A 236 -20.38 -17.93 10.32
CA HIS A 236 -19.55 -18.63 11.30
C HIS A 236 -18.27 -19.10 10.59
N TRP A 237 -17.13 -19.01 11.28
CA TRP A 237 -15.82 -19.31 10.66
C TRP A 237 -15.69 -20.78 10.17
N ARG A 238 -16.54 -21.71 10.67
CA ARG A 238 -16.62 -23.09 10.20
C ARG A 238 -17.69 -23.34 9.14
N SER A 239 -18.35 -22.29 8.65
CA SER A 239 -19.45 -22.43 7.69
C SER A 239 -19.07 -23.12 6.39
N GLY A 240 -17.80 -23.02 5.98
CA GLY A 240 -17.33 -23.52 4.68
C GLY A 240 -17.76 -22.68 3.48
N ARG A 241 -18.40 -21.52 3.70
CA ARG A 241 -18.90 -20.66 2.64
C ARG A 241 -17.90 -19.63 2.14
N THR A 242 -16.80 -19.44 2.86
CA THR A 242 -15.78 -18.43 2.55
C THR A 242 -14.45 -19.09 2.17
N ILE A 243 -13.64 -18.40 1.37
CA ILE A 243 -12.42 -18.96 0.79
C ILE A 243 -11.29 -19.15 1.82
N CYS A 244 -11.24 -18.29 2.82
CA CYS A 244 -10.30 -18.38 3.94
C CYS A 244 -10.85 -17.59 5.14
N ILE A 245 -10.21 -17.77 6.30
CA ILE A 245 -10.72 -17.24 7.57
C ILE A 245 -9.64 -16.37 8.22
N LYS A 246 -9.95 -15.07 8.36
CA LYS A 246 -9.13 -14.15 9.14
C LYS A 246 -9.04 -14.60 10.59
N THR A 247 -7.85 -14.67 11.15
CA THR A 247 -7.64 -14.92 12.57
C THR A 247 -6.37 -14.23 13.08
N HIS A 248 -6.42 -13.76 14.32
CA HIS A 248 -5.26 -13.29 15.09
C HIS A 248 -4.90 -14.26 16.21
N GLU A 249 -5.61 -15.39 16.30
CA GLU A 249 -5.39 -16.39 17.31
C GLU A 249 -4.06 -17.12 17.08
N SER A 250 -3.40 -17.53 18.17
CA SER A 250 -2.11 -18.21 18.12
C SER A 250 -1.97 -19.34 19.15
N GLY A 251 -3.04 -19.72 19.81
CA GLY A 251 -3.05 -20.89 20.67
C GLY A 251 -2.93 -22.18 19.88
N GLN A 252 -2.28 -23.21 20.44
CA GLN A 252 -2.10 -24.48 19.75
C GLN A 252 -3.43 -25.08 19.26
N LYS A 253 -4.46 -25.06 20.11
CA LYS A 253 -5.78 -25.59 19.77
C LYS A 253 -6.41 -24.80 18.60
N GLU A 254 -6.30 -23.49 18.61
CA GLU A 254 -6.85 -22.61 17.58
C GLU A 254 -6.11 -22.80 16.25
N ILE A 255 -4.79 -22.94 16.29
CA ILE A 255 -3.97 -23.18 15.10
C ILE A 255 -4.28 -24.54 14.47
N GLU A 256 -4.35 -25.58 15.29
CA GLU A 256 -4.58 -26.96 14.83
C GLU A 256 -5.99 -27.20 14.26
N ALA A 257 -6.92 -26.28 14.49
CA ALA A 257 -8.26 -26.32 13.92
C ALA A 257 -8.27 -26.08 12.40
N PHE A 258 -7.21 -25.51 11.85
CA PHE A 258 -7.09 -25.20 10.42
C PHE A 258 -6.26 -26.24 9.67
N ASP A 259 -6.71 -26.58 8.47
CA ASP A 259 -6.03 -27.55 7.61
C ASP A 259 -4.82 -26.96 6.89
N ALA A 260 -4.85 -25.64 6.64
CA ALA A 260 -3.76 -24.89 6.03
C ALA A 260 -3.86 -23.41 6.48
N ALA A 261 -2.80 -22.67 6.25
CA ALA A 261 -2.77 -21.26 6.62
C ALA A 261 -1.90 -20.43 5.68
N ILE A 262 -2.34 -19.22 5.43
CA ILE A 262 -1.49 -18.15 4.96
C ILE A 262 -1.08 -17.35 6.21
N LEU A 263 0.20 -17.35 6.53
CA LEU A 263 0.75 -16.62 7.67
C LEU A 263 1.35 -15.31 7.16
N LEU A 264 0.67 -14.22 7.45
CA LEU A 264 1.09 -12.88 7.05
C LEU A 264 1.94 -12.27 8.15
N ILE A 265 3.18 -11.93 7.83
CA ILE A 265 4.15 -11.35 8.76
C ILE A 265 4.47 -9.92 8.30
N ARG A 266 4.48 -9.00 9.24
CA ARG A 266 4.84 -7.59 8.99
C ARG A 266 5.91 -7.13 9.96
N ASN A 267 6.74 -6.19 9.53
CA ASN A 267 7.67 -5.47 10.39
C ASN A 267 7.00 -5.11 11.73
N PRO A 268 7.51 -5.62 12.87
CA PRO A 268 6.85 -5.41 14.17
C PRO A 268 6.80 -3.95 14.59
N TYR A 269 7.78 -3.14 14.20
CA TYR A 269 7.77 -1.71 14.47
C TYR A 269 6.56 -1.02 13.82
N LYS A 270 6.17 -1.46 12.63
CA LYS A 270 5.00 -0.94 11.91
C LYS A 270 3.69 -1.56 12.41
N ALA A 271 3.69 -2.87 12.64
CA ALA A 271 2.51 -3.60 13.10
C ALA A 271 2.06 -3.14 14.49
N LEU A 272 3.00 -2.95 15.41
CA LEU A 272 2.70 -2.45 16.77
C LEU A 272 2.07 -1.06 16.74
N MET A 273 2.61 -0.15 15.93
CA MET A 273 2.03 1.19 15.78
C MET A 273 0.63 1.13 15.18
N ALA A 274 0.43 0.30 14.15
CA ALA A 274 -0.88 0.14 13.52
C ALA A 274 -1.93 -0.40 14.50
N GLU A 275 -1.57 -1.41 15.30
CA GLU A 275 -2.47 -1.98 16.32
C GLU A 275 -2.75 -1.00 17.45
N PHE A 276 -1.75 -0.24 17.89
CA PHE A 276 -1.94 0.82 18.88
C PHE A 276 -2.93 1.88 18.39
N ASN A 277 -2.80 2.31 17.14
CA ASN A 277 -3.75 3.23 16.52
C ASN A 277 -5.16 2.65 16.47
N ARG A 278 -5.28 1.36 16.12
CA ARG A 278 -6.58 0.68 16.09
C ARG A 278 -7.23 0.61 17.48
N LYS A 279 -6.43 0.28 18.49
CA LYS A 279 -6.92 0.16 19.88
C LYS A 279 -7.48 1.47 20.41
N TYR A 280 -6.83 2.59 20.12
CA TYR A 280 -7.20 3.89 20.66
C TYR A 280 -7.96 4.80 19.69
N GLY A 281 -7.97 4.51 18.42
CA GLY A 281 -8.59 5.34 17.38
C GLY A 281 -9.54 4.60 16.42
N GLY A 282 -9.69 3.29 16.57
CA GLY A 282 -10.52 2.48 15.65
C GLY A 282 -9.81 2.12 14.35
N HIS A 283 -10.53 1.49 13.41
CA HIS A 283 -9.93 0.96 12.17
C HIS A 283 -9.27 2.00 11.27
N ILE A 284 -9.81 3.21 11.23
CA ILE A 284 -9.29 4.30 10.38
C ILE A 284 -8.78 5.50 11.18
N GLY A 285 -8.88 5.45 12.51
CA GLY A 285 -8.47 6.53 13.40
C GLY A 285 -7.03 6.39 13.89
N PHE A 286 -6.65 7.31 14.77
CA PHE A 286 -5.32 7.37 15.35
C PHE A 286 -5.41 7.49 16.88
N ALA A 287 -4.41 6.93 17.56
CA ALA A 287 -4.21 7.19 18.98
C ALA A 287 -3.90 8.68 19.20
N ALA A 288 -4.46 9.25 20.24
CA ALA A 288 -4.18 10.64 20.62
C ALA A 288 -2.72 10.80 21.05
N HIS A 289 -2.19 12.00 20.89
CA HIS A 289 -0.81 12.33 21.29
C HIS A 289 -0.53 11.95 22.75
N ALA A 290 -1.52 12.17 23.64
CA ALA A 290 -1.42 11.82 25.05
C ALA A 290 -1.21 10.32 25.29
N HIS A 291 -1.77 9.43 24.46
CA HIS A 291 -1.56 7.98 24.56
C HIS A 291 -0.11 7.60 24.20
N TRP A 292 0.44 8.23 23.16
CA TRP A 292 1.82 8.00 22.74
C TRP A 292 2.84 8.48 23.75
N LYS A 293 2.57 9.62 24.41
CA LYS A 293 3.45 10.24 25.40
C LYS A 293 3.22 9.74 26.83
N GLY A 294 2.09 9.10 27.08
CA GLY A 294 1.73 8.54 28.39
C GLY A 294 2.28 7.14 28.62
N LYS A 295 1.73 6.49 29.61
CA LYS A 295 2.10 5.11 29.99
C LYS A 295 1.54 4.03 29.05
N GLU A 296 0.54 4.38 28.25
CA GLU A 296 -0.18 3.43 27.40
C GLU A 296 0.74 2.81 26.33
N TRP A 297 1.57 3.61 25.68
CA TRP A 297 2.48 3.12 24.65
C TRP A 297 3.57 2.18 25.19
N PRO A 298 4.34 2.53 26.26
CA PRO A 298 5.31 1.59 26.81
C PRO A 298 4.70 0.29 27.32
N GLU A 299 3.55 0.34 27.98
CA GLU A 299 2.82 -0.86 28.43
C GLU A 299 2.36 -1.72 27.25
N PHE A 300 1.85 -1.09 26.20
CA PHE A 300 1.44 -1.76 24.97
C PHE A 300 2.62 -2.52 24.33
N VAL A 301 3.75 -1.87 24.16
CA VAL A 301 4.94 -2.51 23.57
C VAL A 301 5.41 -3.67 24.44
N ARG A 302 5.43 -3.50 25.76
CA ARG A 302 5.83 -4.56 26.69
C ARG A 302 4.96 -5.81 26.56
N ASN A 303 3.67 -5.63 26.33
CA ASN A 303 2.71 -6.75 26.25
C ASN A 303 2.61 -7.34 24.83
N TYR A 304 2.65 -6.52 23.80
CA TYR A 304 2.39 -6.96 22.44
C TYR A 304 3.64 -7.36 21.65
N ALA A 305 4.81 -6.79 21.92
CA ALA A 305 6.04 -7.17 21.24
C ALA A 305 6.41 -8.65 21.41
N PRO A 306 6.34 -9.23 22.62
CA PRO A 306 6.53 -10.67 22.78
C PRO A 306 5.51 -11.48 21.98
N TRP A 307 4.26 -11.07 21.95
CA TRP A 307 3.21 -11.78 21.23
C TRP A 307 3.43 -11.76 19.72
N TRP A 308 3.95 -10.65 19.17
CA TRP A 308 4.33 -10.62 17.75
C TRP A 308 5.25 -11.78 17.38
N ALA A 309 6.26 -12.06 18.19
CA ALA A 309 7.19 -13.15 17.96
C ALA A 309 6.53 -14.53 18.21
N THR A 310 5.87 -14.70 19.35
CA THR A 310 5.25 -15.99 19.70
C THR A 310 4.12 -16.38 18.76
N HIS A 311 3.38 -15.42 18.24
CA HIS A 311 2.34 -15.66 17.24
C HIS A 311 2.92 -16.36 16.01
N THR A 312 3.98 -15.82 15.45
CA THR A 312 4.66 -16.41 14.28
C THR A 312 5.28 -17.76 14.60
N LEU A 313 6.00 -17.84 15.73
CA LEU A 313 6.67 -19.09 16.16
C LEU A 313 5.66 -20.22 16.37
N ASP A 314 4.51 -19.93 16.97
CA ASP A 314 3.47 -20.94 17.22
C ASP A 314 2.79 -21.39 15.93
N TRP A 315 2.49 -20.50 15.00
CA TRP A 315 1.96 -20.87 13.68
C TRP A 315 2.95 -21.75 12.89
N LEU A 316 4.25 -21.44 12.95
CA LEU A 316 5.27 -22.26 12.32
C LEU A 316 5.40 -23.63 12.98
N LYS A 317 5.22 -23.71 14.31
CA LYS A 317 5.34 -24.95 15.07
C LYS A 317 4.12 -25.86 14.93
N PHE A 318 2.92 -25.31 15.04
CA PHE A 318 1.67 -26.08 15.14
C PHE A 318 0.85 -26.07 13.86
N GLY A 319 1.11 -25.17 12.93
CA GLY A 319 0.40 -25.09 11.65
C GLY A 319 0.70 -26.30 10.76
N LYS A 320 -0.32 -26.80 10.08
CA LYS A 320 -0.21 -28.03 9.27
C LYS A 320 0.43 -27.76 7.91
N LYS A 321 -0.07 -26.81 7.17
CA LYS A 321 0.42 -26.40 5.85
C LYS A 321 0.46 -24.89 5.82
N VAL A 322 1.61 -24.32 6.11
CA VAL A 322 1.75 -22.86 6.30
C VAL A 322 2.50 -22.25 5.14
N LEU A 323 1.86 -21.33 4.45
CA LEU A 323 2.48 -20.44 3.47
C LEU A 323 2.82 -19.13 4.15
N VAL A 324 4.10 -18.80 4.25
CA VAL A 324 4.54 -17.52 4.81
C VAL A 324 4.54 -16.45 3.72
N VAL A 325 3.88 -15.33 4.01
CA VAL A 325 3.86 -14.16 3.13
C VAL A 325 4.26 -12.94 3.97
N HIS A 326 5.27 -12.22 3.53
CA HIS A 326 5.68 -10.98 4.16
C HIS A 326 4.87 -9.82 3.58
N PHE A 327 4.29 -9.01 4.46
CA PHE A 327 3.51 -7.83 4.07
C PHE A 327 4.31 -6.90 3.14
N GLU A 328 5.60 -6.69 3.44
CA GLU A 328 6.50 -5.86 2.66
C GLU A 328 6.70 -6.42 1.24
N ASP A 329 6.80 -7.74 1.10
CA ASP A 329 6.89 -8.41 -0.20
C ASP A 329 5.57 -8.32 -0.96
N LEU A 330 4.44 -8.46 -0.27
CA LEU A 330 3.11 -8.31 -0.87
C LEU A 330 2.93 -6.90 -1.46
N LYS A 331 3.50 -5.89 -0.84
CA LYS A 331 3.50 -4.51 -1.36
C LYS A 331 4.42 -4.34 -2.57
N ARG A 332 5.62 -4.90 -2.51
CA ARG A 332 6.63 -4.74 -3.57
C ARG A 332 6.37 -5.59 -4.80
N ASP A 333 5.82 -6.77 -4.58
CA ASP A 333 5.70 -7.82 -5.60
C ASP A 333 4.31 -8.48 -5.53
N LEU A 334 3.30 -7.64 -5.67
CA LEU A 334 1.90 -8.02 -5.47
C LEU A 334 1.48 -9.22 -6.32
N PHE A 335 1.77 -9.19 -7.60
CA PHE A 335 1.31 -10.21 -8.55
C PHE A 335 1.83 -11.60 -8.17
N VAL A 336 3.14 -11.72 -7.89
CA VAL A 336 3.78 -12.99 -7.53
C VAL A 336 3.30 -13.50 -6.18
N GLN A 337 3.27 -12.63 -5.16
CA GLN A 337 2.84 -13.02 -3.82
C GLN A 337 1.37 -13.41 -3.78
N LEU A 338 0.52 -12.65 -4.44
CA LEU A 338 -0.91 -12.97 -4.53
C LEU A 338 -1.15 -14.27 -5.30
N GLY A 339 -0.37 -14.55 -6.33
CA GLY A 339 -0.39 -15.82 -7.05
C GLY A 339 -0.07 -17.01 -6.15
N ARG A 340 0.91 -16.88 -5.25
CA ARG A 340 1.24 -17.91 -4.24
C ARG A 340 0.06 -18.15 -3.28
N MET A 341 -0.58 -17.08 -2.84
CA MET A 341 -1.73 -17.15 -1.93
C MET A 341 -2.92 -17.85 -2.61
N VAL A 342 -3.25 -17.45 -3.82
CA VAL A 342 -4.34 -18.04 -4.61
C VAL A 342 -4.08 -19.51 -4.91
N SER A 343 -2.84 -19.89 -5.19
CA SER A 343 -2.44 -21.28 -5.40
C SER A 343 -2.70 -22.13 -4.15
N LEU A 344 -2.35 -21.65 -2.96
CA LEU A 344 -2.66 -22.34 -1.71
C LEU A 344 -4.17 -22.50 -1.51
N LEU A 345 -4.95 -21.48 -1.86
CA LEU A 345 -6.40 -21.50 -1.72
C LEU A 345 -7.08 -22.49 -2.69
N GLY A 346 -6.35 -22.97 -3.70
CA GLY A 346 -6.81 -24.00 -4.61
C GLY A 346 -7.91 -23.59 -5.57
N VAL A 347 -8.02 -22.30 -5.89
CA VAL A 347 -8.97 -21.78 -6.87
C VAL A 347 -8.29 -21.44 -8.17
N ALA A 348 -8.94 -21.78 -9.29
CA ALA A 348 -8.52 -21.32 -10.59
C ALA A 348 -8.92 -19.86 -10.77
N VAL A 349 -7.95 -19.02 -11.08
CA VAL A 349 -8.17 -17.58 -11.27
C VAL A 349 -7.79 -17.20 -12.72
N ARG A 350 -8.67 -16.45 -13.38
CA ARG A 350 -8.36 -15.90 -14.71
C ARG A 350 -7.28 -14.84 -14.56
N GLU A 351 -6.34 -14.84 -15.47
CA GLU A 351 -5.20 -13.93 -15.45
C GLU A 351 -5.64 -12.46 -15.58
N ASP A 352 -6.64 -12.17 -16.39
CA ASP A 352 -7.18 -10.81 -16.53
C ASP A 352 -7.77 -10.30 -15.22
N ARG A 353 -8.40 -11.18 -14.43
CA ARG A 353 -8.89 -10.83 -13.09
C ARG A 353 -7.72 -10.51 -12.15
N LEU A 354 -6.68 -11.32 -12.15
CA LEU A 354 -5.50 -11.10 -11.32
C LEU A 354 -4.78 -9.79 -11.69
N LEU A 355 -4.72 -9.45 -12.97
CA LEU A 355 -4.16 -8.19 -13.44
C LEU A 355 -5.02 -6.98 -13.03
N CYS A 356 -6.34 -7.14 -12.97
CA CYS A 356 -7.25 -6.11 -12.48
C CYS A 356 -6.98 -5.75 -11.01
N VAL A 357 -6.49 -6.69 -10.19
CA VAL A 357 -6.19 -6.44 -8.76
C VAL A 357 -5.22 -5.28 -8.59
N GLU A 358 -4.21 -5.17 -9.45
CA GLU A 358 -3.22 -4.08 -9.37
C GLU A 358 -3.88 -2.71 -9.46
N SER A 359 -4.92 -2.56 -10.28
CA SER A 359 -5.64 -1.29 -10.42
C SER A 359 -6.62 -1.01 -9.29
N GLN A 360 -7.05 -2.03 -8.53
CA GLN A 360 -8.04 -1.93 -7.45
C GLN A 360 -7.48 -2.24 -6.08
N LYS A 361 -6.17 -2.33 -5.94
CA LYS A 361 -5.52 -2.79 -4.70
C LYS A 361 -5.74 -1.90 -3.49
N ASP A 362 -6.03 -0.63 -3.68
CA ASP A 362 -6.31 0.29 -2.58
C ASP A 362 -7.78 0.19 -2.16
N GLY A 363 -8.02 -0.20 -0.93
CA GLY A 363 -9.35 -0.26 -0.35
C GLY A 363 -9.72 1.03 0.40
N ASN A 364 -10.94 1.08 0.90
CA ASN A 364 -11.49 2.22 1.65
C ASN A 364 -11.32 2.10 3.17
N PHE A 365 -10.39 1.29 3.63
CA PHE A 365 -10.13 1.00 5.05
C PHE A 365 -8.75 1.48 5.50
N LYS A 366 -8.03 2.23 4.66
CA LYS A 366 -6.70 2.75 4.96
C LYS A 366 -6.80 4.00 5.84
N ARG A 367 -5.92 4.12 6.84
CA ARG A 367 -5.81 5.33 7.65
C ARG A 367 -5.25 6.49 6.84
N SER A 368 -5.76 7.70 7.10
CA SER A 368 -5.14 8.93 6.59
C SER A 368 -3.76 9.13 7.24
N GLY A 369 -2.77 9.58 6.47
CA GLY A 369 -1.45 9.88 6.99
C GLY A 369 -1.31 11.24 7.70
N LEU A 370 -2.40 12.02 7.81
CA LEU A 370 -2.38 13.40 8.32
C LEU A 370 -1.93 13.53 9.80
N ARG A 371 -1.99 12.45 10.59
CA ARG A 371 -1.63 12.44 12.01
C ARG A 371 -0.40 11.58 12.31
N LYS A 372 0.48 11.42 11.34
CA LYS A 372 1.71 10.66 11.53
C LYS A 372 2.61 11.35 12.56
N LEU A 373 3.28 10.55 13.40
CA LEU A 373 4.19 11.07 14.41
C LEU A 373 5.44 11.69 13.78
N GLU A 374 5.85 12.84 14.30
CA GLU A 374 7.06 13.54 13.87
C GLU A 374 8.34 12.98 14.52
N TYR A 375 8.19 12.10 15.49
CA TYR A 375 9.28 11.50 16.25
C TYR A 375 9.14 9.98 16.23
N ASP A 376 10.24 9.28 16.52
CA ASP A 376 10.24 7.84 16.72
C ASP A 376 9.70 7.52 18.12
N PRO A 377 8.56 6.81 18.24
CA PRO A 377 8.00 6.49 19.57
C PRO A 377 8.76 5.38 20.29
N TYR A 378 9.67 4.68 19.60
CA TYR A 378 10.44 3.60 20.19
C TYR A 378 11.67 4.11 20.90
N THR A 379 11.79 3.78 22.19
CA THR A 379 13.02 4.06 22.97
C THR A 379 14.13 3.08 22.56
N ALA A 380 15.37 3.38 22.95
CA ALA A 380 16.50 2.49 22.71
C ALA A 380 16.28 1.09 23.32
N ASP A 381 15.69 1.02 24.53
CA ASP A 381 15.38 -0.25 25.19
C ASP A 381 14.32 -1.04 24.43
N MET A 382 13.25 -0.37 23.96
CA MET A 382 12.24 -1.00 23.12
C MET A 382 12.84 -1.56 21.83
N GLN A 383 13.69 -0.79 21.14
CA GLN A 383 14.36 -1.21 19.91
C GLN A 383 15.24 -2.45 20.14
N LYS A 384 15.94 -2.49 21.26
CA LYS A 384 16.79 -3.65 21.62
C LYS A 384 15.96 -4.92 21.80
N VAL A 385 14.84 -4.83 22.50
CA VAL A 385 13.93 -5.95 22.77
C VAL A 385 13.27 -6.41 21.47
N ILE A 386 12.72 -5.49 20.68
CA ILE A 386 12.04 -5.82 19.43
C ILE A 386 13.02 -6.42 18.43
N SER A 387 14.24 -5.88 18.32
CA SER A 387 15.26 -6.44 17.44
C SER A 387 15.66 -7.86 17.81
N ALA A 388 15.66 -8.19 19.11
CA ALA A 388 15.88 -9.56 19.56
C ALA A 388 14.74 -10.51 19.10
N TYR A 389 13.48 -10.05 19.17
CA TYR A 389 12.34 -10.83 18.66
C TYR A 389 12.39 -11.01 17.14
N ILE A 390 12.82 -9.99 16.41
CA ILE A 390 13.02 -10.09 14.95
C ILE A 390 14.05 -11.18 14.64
N LYS A 391 15.17 -11.23 15.36
CA LYS A 391 16.19 -12.26 15.18
C LYS A 391 15.66 -13.66 15.47
N MET A 392 14.81 -13.82 16.48
CA MET A 392 14.18 -15.10 16.80
C MET A 392 13.28 -15.59 15.66
N VAL A 393 12.46 -14.70 15.10
CA VAL A 393 11.58 -15.03 13.97
C VAL A 393 12.39 -15.32 12.71
N ASP A 394 13.40 -14.53 12.42
CA ASP A 394 14.30 -14.74 11.28
C ASP A 394 14.98 -16.11 11.35
N ALA A 395 15.51 -16.47 12.50
CA ALA A 395 16.14 -17.78 12.73
C ALA A 395 15.14 -18.94 12.56
N ALA A 396 13.92 -18.78 13.04
CA ALA A 396 12.87 -19.80 12.92
C ALA A 396 12.46 -20.02 11.45
N LEU A 397 12.34 -18.93 10.67
CA LEU A 397 12.04 -19.01 9.24
C LEU A 397 13.17 -19.72 8.48
N LYS A 398 14.41 -19.31 8.70
CA LYS A 398 15.60 -19.91 8.06
C LYS A 398 15.77 -21.39 8.47
N GLY A 399 15.48 -21.73 9.71
CA GLY A 399 15.51 -23.11 10.20
C GLY A 399 14.51 -24.04 9.51
N ARG A 400 13.51 -23.48 8.83
CA ARG A 400 12.52 -24.23 8.04
C ARG A 400 12.75 -24.11 6.53
N ASN A 401 13.93 -23.69 6.11
CA ASN A 401 14.30 -23.46 4.71
C ASN A 401 13.42 -22.39 4.03
N LEU A 402 12.89 -21.45 4.81
CA LEU A 402 12.17 -20.31 4.31
C LEU A 402 13.08 -19.10 4.23
N THR A 403 12.70 -18.15 3.38
CA THR A 403 13.35 -16.84 3.35
C THR A 403 13.16 -16.15 4.70
N GLY A 404 14.20 -15.58 5.25
CA GLY A 404 14.14 -14.82 6.49
C GLY A 404 13.32 -13.55 6.35
N VAL A 405 13.29 -12.75 7.42
CA VAL A 405 12.58 -11.46 7.39
C VAL A 405 13.23 -10.51 6.39
N PRO A 406 12.44 -9.60 5.76
CA PRO A 406 13.00 -8.54 4.90
C PRO A 406 14.05 -7.69 5.62
N ASP A 407 15.05 -7.21 4.88
CA ASP A 407 16.17 -6.44 5.43
C ASP A 407 15.77 -5.04 5.93
N ASP A 408 14.60 -4.55 5.55
CA ASP A 408 14.11 -3.20 5.85
C ASP A 408 13.29 -3.09 7.15
N TYR A 409 13.46 -4.02 8.09
CA TYR A 409 12.83 -3.94 9.41
C TYR A 409 13.54 -2.90 10.28
N TYR A 410 12.92 -1.73 10.39
CA TYR A 410 13.42 -0.60 11.18
C TYR A 410 12.24 0.14 11.85
N PRO A 411 12.51 0.94 12.92
CA PRO A 411 11.45 1.57 13.71
C PRO A 411 10.55 2.56 12.95
N ARG A 412 11.08 3.27 11.95
CA ARG A 412 10.35 4.34 11.27
C ARG A 412 10.34 4.27 9.75
#